data_045d574f19aef84fcd6a413a85c9e2e9
#
_entry.id   045d574f19aef84fcd6a413a85c9e2e9
#
_cell.length_a   1.000
_cell.length_b   1.000
_cell.length_c   1.000
_cell.angle_alpha   90.00
_cell.angle_beta   90.00
_cell.angle_gamma   90.00
#
_symmetry.space_group_name_H-M   'P 1'
#
loop_
_entity.id
_entity.type
_entity.pdbx_description
1 polymer ?
#
loop_
_entity_poly.entity_id
_entity_poly.type
_entity_poly.pdbx_seq_one_letter_code
_entity_poly.pdbx_strand_id
1 'polypeptide(L)'
;EEFINASGNFIFCESEQELTENLNALNLENHWHSFYCKEEKIKNILTQAHLPYLSEEVDFPEIEVGITLCEYLVARTGSIMVSSKQLCGRKMFVFPPIHIVIAYTSQLVPDIKNALLALRKKYSDKIPSLVSFITGPSRTADIEKTLVMGMHGPKEVYLFLIDNTVYE
;
A
#
# COMPACT_ATOMS: atom_id res chain seq x y z
N GLU A 1 11.73 -10.16 0.10
CA GLU A 1 12.03 -11.15 1.16
C GLU A 1 11.58 -10.62 2.52
N GLU A 2 12.12 -9.51 3.05
CA GLU A 2 11.79 -8.97 4.38
C GLU A 2 10.30 -8.64 4.56
N PHE A 3 9.64 -8.12 3.52
CA PHE A 3 8.20 -7.84 3.56
C PHE A 3 7.37 -9.13 3.67
N ILE A 4 7.78 -10.19 2.97
CA ILE A 4 7.15 -11.52 3.03
C ILE A 4 7.39 -12.15 4.40
N ASN A 5 8.60 -12.04 4.95
CA ASN A 5 8.94 -12.50 6.30
C ASN A 5 8.07 -11.83 7.38
N ALA A 6 7.65 -10.59 7.10
CA ALA A 6 6.69 -9.86 7.94
C ALA A 6 5.21 -10.20 7.66
N SER A 7 4.93 -11.25 6.90
CA SER A 7 3.59 -11.69 6.46
C SER A 7 2.87 -10.71 5.53
N GLY A 8 3.59 -9.89 4.80
CA GLY A 8 3.06 -9.11 3.70
C GLY A 8 2.95 -9.97 2.43
N ASN A 9 1.94 -9.72 1.62
CA ASN A 9 1.75 -10.35 0.32
C ASN A 9 2.45 -9.51 -0.76
N PHE A 10 3.41 -10.10 -1.48
CA PHE A 10 4.22 -9.38 -2.46
C PHE A 10 3.98 -9.90 -3.87
N ILE A 11 3.67 -9.00 -4.79
CA ILE A 11 3.46 -9.27 -6.21
C ILE A 11 4.37 -8.33 -7.02
N PHE A 12 5.25 -8.91 -7.84
CA PHE A 12 6.04 -8.16 -8.80
C PHE A 12 5.32 -8.13 -10.13
N CYS A 13 5.31 -6.99 -10.80
CA CYS A 13 4.70 -6.79 -12.12
C CYS A 13 5.72 -6.12 -13.05
N GLU A 14 5.94 -6.70 -14.22
CA GLU A 14 6.83 -6.13 -15.24
C GLU A 14 6.20 -4.90 -15.93
N SER A 15 4.87 -4.74 -15.82
CA SER A 15 4.13 -3.65 -16.44
C SER A 15 2.85 -3.29 -15.68
N GLU A 16 2.25 -2.14 -16.02
CA GLU A 16 0.91 -1.77 -15.52
C GLU A 16 -0.19 -2.69 -16.06
N GLN A 17 0.02 -3.34 -17.20
CA GLN A 17 -0.90 -4.34 -17.74
C GLN A 17 -0.90 -5.58 -16.83
N GLU A 18 0.26 -6.10 -16.49
CA GLU A 18 0.38 -7.25 -15.59
C GLU A 18 -0.17 -6.95 -14.18
N LEU A 19 0.02 -5.73 -13.68
CA LEU A 19 -0.64 -5.28 -12.45
C LEU A 19 -2.16 -5.42 -12.57
N THR A 20 -2.75 -4.98 -13.68
CA THR A 20 -4.20 -5.04 -13.91
C THR A 20 -4.69 -6.50 -13.95
N GLU A 21 -3.97 -7.38 -14.61
CA GLU A 21 -4.26 -8.81 -14.71
C GLU A 21 -4.18 -9.49 -13.33
N ASN A 22 -3.12 -9.24 -12.59
CA ASN A 22 -2.91 -9.78 -11.24
C ASN A 22 -3.94 -9.26 -10.24
N LEU A 23 -4.33 -7.98 -10.34
CA LEU A 23 -5.35 -7.39 -9.49
C LEU A 23 -6.73 -8.01 -9.74
N ASN A 24 -7.06 -8.29 -11.01
CA ASN A 24 -8.28 -8.99 -11.40
C ASN A 24 -8.28 -10.44 -10.89
N ALA A 25 -7.17 -11.16 -11.05
CA ALA A 25 -7.05 -12.53 -10.56
C ALA A 25 -7.24 -12.59 -9.03
N LEU A 26 -6.59 -11.68 -8.32
CA LEU A 26 -6.71 -11.58 -6.85
C LEU A 26 -8.16 -11.24 -6.43
N ASN A 27 -8.83 -10.35 -7.16
CA ASN A 27 -10.23 -10.02 -6.89
C ASN A 27 -11.17 -11.21 -7.13
N LEU A 28 -10.95 -11.99 -8.19
CA LEU A 28 -11.75 -13.19 -8.47
C LEU A 28 -11.57 -14.26 -7.40
N GLU A 29 -10.37 -14.41 -6.86
CA GLU A 29 -10.05 -15.37 -5.81
C GLU A 29 -10.70 -14.99 -4.47
N ASN A 30 -10.65 -13.71 -4.12
CA ASN A 30 -11.10 -13.23 -2.81
C ASN A 30 -12.53 -12.70 -2.79
N HIS A 31 -13.16 -12.50 -3.96
CA HIS A 31 -14.53 -11.99 -4.10
C HIS A 31 -14.75 -10.64 -3.42
N TRP A 32 -13.80 -9.71 -3.51
CA TRP A 32 -13.94 -8.37 -2.94
C TRP A 32 -14.99 -7.55 -3.69
N HIS A 33 -15.81 -6.82 -2.94
CA HIS A 33 -16.95 -6.09 -3.50
C HIS A 33 -16.73 -4.59 -3.56
N SER A 34 -15.85 -4.03 -2.71
CA SER A 34 -15.65 -2.59 -2.63
C SER A 34 -14.16 -2.23 -2.55
N PHE A 35 -13.72 -1.50 -3.57
CA PHE A 35 -12.41 -0.87 -3.58
C PHE A 35 -12.55 0.62 -3.28
N TYR A 36 -11.62 1.17 -2.53
CA TYR A 36 -11.54 2.59 -2.27
C TYR A 36 -10.18 3.16 -2.61
N CYS A 37 -10.15 4.25 -3.39
CA CYS A 37 -8.94 4.96 -3.73
C CYS A 37 -9.21 6.45 -3.93
N LYS A 38 -8.19 7.28 -3.71
CA LYS A 38 -8.24 8.74 -3.94
C LYS A 38 -7.35 9.20 -5.10
N GLU A 39 -6.26 8.48 -5.35
CA GLU A 39 -5.26 8.85 -6.32
C GLU A 39 -5.73 8.56 -7.75
N GLU A 40 -5.68 9.56 -8.64
CA GLU A 40 -6.12 9.44 -10.05
C GLU A 40 -5.41 8.31 -10.80
N LYS A 41 -4.13 8.08 -10.50
CA LYS A 41 -3.39 6.99 -11.11
C LYS A 41 -4.01 5.62 -10.78
N ILE A 42 -4.45 5.41 -9.54
CA ILE A 42 -5.10 4.17 -9.11
C ILE A 42 -6.49 4.04 -9.75
N LYS A 43 -7.26 5.13 -9.82
CA LYS A 43 -8.57 5.14 -10.49
C LYS A 43 -8.46 4.68 -11.94
N ASN A 44 -7.43 5.16 -12.66
CA ASN A 44 -7.19 4.76 -14.04
C ASN A 44 -6.89 3.25 -14.14
N ILE A 45 -6.07 2.71 -13.24
CA ILE A 45 -5.76 1.28 -13.17
C ILE A 45 -7.03 0.46 -12.91
N LEU A 46 -7.84 0.84 -11.91
CA LEU A 46 -9.08 0.14 -11.59
C LEU A 46 -10.10 0.22 -12.72
N THR A 47 -10.17 1.36 -13.43
CA THR A 47 -11.03 1.51 -14.61
C THR A 47 -10.60 0.56 -15.74
N GLN A 48 -9.29 0.45 -16.00
CA GLN A 48 -8.75 -0.50 -16.99
C GLN A 48 -8.98 -1.96 -16.58
N ALA A 49 -8.91 -2.24 -15.29
CA ALA A 49 -9.23 -3.55 -14.72
C ALA A 49 -10.73 -3.87 -14.69
N HIS A 50 -11.60 -2.93 -15.04
CA HIS A 50 -13.06 -3.04 -14.89
C HIS A 50 -13.50 -3.36 -13.45
N LEU A 51 -12.73 -2.92 -12.46
CA LEU A 51 -13.05 -3.07 -11.04
C LEU A 51 -13.80 -1.84 -10.53
N PRO A 52 -14.97 -2.01 -9.92
CA PRO A 52 -15.73 -0.89 -9.36
C PRO A 52 -15.00 -0.29 -8.14
N TYR A 53 -14.97 1.02 -8.03
CA TYR A 53 -14.34 1.70 -6.90
C TYR A 53 -15.13 2.91 -6.43
N LEU A 54 -14.92 3.24 -5.16
CA LEU A 54 -15.40 4.44 -4.51
C LEU A 54 -14.24 5.42 -4.32
N SER A 55 -14.49 6.71 -4.48
CA SER A 55 -13.46 7.77 -4.34
C SER A 55 -13.96 8.99 -3.57
N GLU A 56 -15.24 9.05 -3.25
CA GLU A 56 -15.85 10.10 -2.44
C GLU A 56 -15.70 9.81 -0.95
N GLU A 57 -16.15 10.71 -0.08
CA GLU A 57 -16.15 10.44 1.35
C GLU A 57 -17.17 9.33 1.66
N VAL A 58 -16.66 8.24 2.20
CA VAL A 58 -17.45 7.09 2.65
C VAL A 58 -17.11 6.82 4.11
N ASP A 59 -18.01 6.18 4.82
CA ASP A 59 -17.73 5.68 6.15
C ASP A 59 -16.69 4.55 6.07
N PHE A 60 -15.54 4.73 6.72
CA PHE A 60 -14.43 3.79 6.66
C PHE A 60 -14.76 2.34 7.04
N PRO A 61 -15.73 2.07 7.96
CA PRO A 61 -16.17 0.71 8.23
C PRO A 61 -16.78 -0.04 7.04
N GLU A 62 -17.23 0.68 6.00
CA GLU A 62 -17.81 0.08 4.79
C GLU A 62 -16.75 -0.26 3.71
N ILE A 63 -15.50 0.19 3.91
CA ILE A 63 -14.42 -0.07 2.97
C ILE A 63 -13.83 -1.44 3.26
N GLU A 64 -13.90 -2.35 2.28
CA GLU A 64 -13.28 -3.67 2.35
C GLU A 64 -11.80 -3.62 1.95
N VAL A 65 -11.52 -3.00 0.81
CA VAL A 65 -10.17 -2.90 0.25
C VAL A 65 -9.78 -1.45 0.01
N GLY A 66 -8.74 -1.00 0.70
CA GLY A 66 -8.13 0.30 0.43
C GLY A 66 -6.92 0.17 -0.48
N ILE A 67 -6.87 0.95 -1.56
CA ILE A 67 -5.71 0.98 -2.46
C ILE A 67 -5.04 2.34 -2.38
N THR A 68 -3.72 2.34 -2.17
CA THR A 68 -2.92 3.57 -2.06
C THR A 68 -1.60 3.45 -2.83
N LEU A 69 -1.01 4.61 -3.13
CA LEU A 69 0.41 4.68 -3.46
C LEU A 69 1.24 4.72 -2.17
N CYS A 70 2.56 4.79 -2.30
CA CYS A 70 3.47 5.01 -1.19
C CYS A 70 4.49 6.11 -1.52
N GLU A 71 5.25 6.54 -0.52
CA GLU A 71 6.37 7.47 -0.71
C GLU A 71 7.62 6.71 -1.21
N TYR A 72 8.04 5.72 -0.44
CA TYR A 72 9.22 4.89 -0.70
C TYR A 72 9.03 3.48 -0.15
N LEU A 73 9.83 2.55 -0.66
CA LEU A 73 9.99 1.19 -0.15
C LEU A 73 11.39 1.05 0.46
N VAL A 74 11.48 0.49 1.66
CA VAL A 74 12.75 0.30 2.38
C VAL A 74 13.15 -1.17 2.30
N ALA A 75 14.18 -1.47 1.50
CA ALA A 75 14.60 -2.84 1.22
C ALA A 75 15.04 -3.60 2.49
N ARG A 76 15.88 -2.97 3.33
CA ARG A 76 16.45 -3.60 4.50
C ARG A 76 15.45 -4.06 5.55
N THR A 77 14.31 -3.43 5.65
CA THR A 77 13.28 -3.73 6.65
C THR A 77 12.00 -4.30 6.04
N GLY A 78 11.90 -4.35 4.71
CA GLY A 78 10.65 -4.71 4.03
C GLY A 78 9.52 -3.75 4.37
N SER A 79 9.79 -2.47 4.54
CA SER A 79 8.78 -1.51 5.00
C SER A 79 8.32 -0.61 3.87
N ILE A 80 7.04 -0.29 3.87
CA ILE A 80 6.39 0.67 3.00
C ILE A 80 6.30 2.01 3.74
N MET A 81 6.91 3.06 3.21
CA MET A 81 6.82 4.40 3.78
C MET A 81 5.62 5.14 3.20
N VAL A 82 4.76 5.61 4.07
CA VAL A 82 3.58 6.42 3.72
C VAL A 82 3.58 7.74 4.49
N SER A 83 2.88 8.74 4.00
CA SER A 83 2.83 10.05 4.63
C SER A 83 1.44 10.71 4.58
N SER A 84 1.27 11.74 5.41
CA SER A 84 0.06 12.58 5.41
C SER A 84 -0.08 13.48 4.17
N LYS A 85 0.87 13.46 3.27
CA LYS A 85 0.81 14.20 1.99
C LYS A 85 0.10 13.43 0.87
N GLN A 86 -0.11 12.12 1.06
CA GLN A 86 -0.86 11.31 0.10
C GLN A 86 -2.35 11.68 0.16
N LEU A 87 -3.01 11.72 -1.00
CA LEU A 87 -4.41 12.14 -1.15
C LEU A 87 -5.38 11.25 -0.37
N CYS A 88 -5.04 9.97 -0.23
CA CYS A 88 -5.86 8.99 0.51
C CYS A 88 -6.02 9.34 2.00
N GLY A 89 -5.13 10.16 2.55
CA GLY A 89 -5.14 10.55 3.96
C GLY A 89 -4.74 9.42 4.92
N ARG A 90 -4.57 9.80 6.20
CA ARG A 90 -4.02 8.91 7.23
C ARG A 90 -4.90 7.69 7.54
N LYS A 91 -6.22 7.85 7.43
CA LYS A 91 -7.19 6.81 7.76
C LYS A 91 -7.05 5.58 6.85
N MET A 92 -6.70 5.79 5.58
CA MET A 92 -6.55 4.71 4.60
C MET A 92 -5.44 3.71 4.93
N PHE A 93 -4.46 4.10 5.72
CA PHE A 93 -3.38 3.20 6.13
C PHE A 93 -3.76 2.27 7.29
N VAL A 94 -4.90 2.51 7.94
CA VAL A 94 -5.27 1.86 9.20
C VAL A 94 -6.65 1.21 9.16
N PHE A 95 -7.65 1.84 8.56
CA PHE A 95 -9.04 1.39 8.68
C PHE A 95 -9.44 0.23 7.78
N PRO A 96 -9.09 0.20 6.47
CA PRO A 96 -9.48 -0.92 5.62
C PRO A 96 -8.88 -2.25 6.13
N PRO A 97 -9.68 -3.32 6.22
CA PRO A 97 -9.16 -4.64 6.62
C PRO A 97 -8.13 -5.19 5.63
N ILE A 98 -8.21 -4.79 4.37
CA ILE A 98 -7.27 -5.14 3.31
C ILE A 98 -6.66 -3.85 2.75
N HIS A 99 -5.34 -3.76 2.78
CA HIS A 99 -4.59 -2.63 2.24
C HIS A 99 -3.70 -3.08 1.09
N ILE A 100 -4.00 -2.62 -0.11
CA ILE A 100 -3.18 -2.83 -1.31
C ILE A 100 -2.35 -1.57 -1.54
N VAL A 101 -1.05 -1.74 -1.66
CA VAL A 101 -0.12 -0.65 -1.99
C VAL A 101 0.47 -0.90 -3.37
N ILE A 102 0.36 0.09 -4.25
CA ILE A 102 1.01 0.09 -5.56
C ILE A 102 2.26 0.95 -5.49
N ALA A 103 3.39 0.39 -5.88
CA ALA A 103 4.69 1.06 -5.86
C ALA A 103 5.48 0.76 -7.14
N TYR A 104 6.51 1.56 -7.38
CA TYR A 104 7.41 1.44 -8.52
C TYR A 104 8.83 1.13 -8.06
N THR A 105 9.61 0.40 -8.88
CA THR A 105 11.01 0.05 -8.58
C THR A 105 11.87 1.28 -8.29
N SER A 106 11.58 2.41 -8.93
CA SER A 106 12.25 3.71 -8.67
C SER A 106 12.02 4.28 -7.25
N GLN A 107 11.04 3.77 -6.50
CA GLN A 107 10.77 4.17 -5.12
C GLN A 107 11.55 3.32 -4.09
N LEU A 108 12.28 2.29 -4.55
CA LEU A 108 13.04 1.41 -3.67
C LEU A 108 14.31 2.10 -3.17
N VAL A 109 14.50 2.11 -1.87
CA VAL A 109 15.69 2.65 -1.22
C VAL A 109 16.31 1.63 -0.25
N PRO A 110 17.63 1.69 0.01
CA PRO A 110 18.29 0.70 0.84
C PRO A 110 17.79 0.64 2.28
N ASP A 111 17.63 1.80 2.95
CA ASP A 111 17.24 1.84 4.36
C ASP A 111 16.37 3.07 4.73
N ILE A 112 15.89 3.09 5.97
CA ILE A 112 15.02 4.15 6.51
C ILE A 112 15.67 5.54 6.40
N LYS A 113 16.97 5.65 6.62
CA LYS A 113 17.71 6.92 6.52
C LYS A 113 17.62 7.47 5.09
N ASN A 114 17.79 6.62 4.09
CA ASN A 114 17.68 7.01 2.67
C ASN A 114 16.25 7.46 2.35
N ALA A 115 15.22 6.75 2.83
CA ALA A 115 13.82 7.11 2.65
C ALA A 115 13.50 8.48 3.25
N LEU A 116 13.94 8.75 4.48
CA LEU A 116 13.72 10.03 5.15
C LEU A 116 14.45 11.21 4.47
N LEU A 117 15.69 10.99 3.99
CA LEU A 117 16.42 11.98 3.22
C LEU A 117 15.75 12.29 1.89
N ALA A 118 15.29 11.26 1.17
CA ALA A 118 14.56 11.41 -0.07
C ALA A 118 13.23 12.14 0.13
N LEU A 119 12.48 11.80 1.18
CA LEU A 119 11.24 12.48 1.56
C LEU A 119 11.48 13.96 1.86
N ARG A 120 12.52 14.27 2.64
CA ARG A 120 12.89 15.65 2.95
C ARG A 120 13.24 16.45 1.68
N LYS A 121 13.98 15.83 0.75
CA LYS A 121 14.29 16.45 -0.55
C LYS A 121 13.03 16.68 -1.38
N LYS A 122 12.10 15.71 -1.38
CA LYS A 122 10.83 15.78 -2.13
C LYS A 122 9.93 16.92 -1.67
N TYR A 123 9.82 17.14 -0.36
CA TYR A 123 8.87 18.10 0.22
C TYR A 123 9.52 19.40 0.72
N SER A 124 10.86 19.48 0.75
CA SER A 124 11.61 20.67 1.20
C SER A 124 11.09 21.26 2.53
N ASP A 125 10.51 22.46 2.49
CA ASP A 125 10.00 23.16 3.68
C ASP A 125 8.58 22.72 4.10
N LYS A 126 7.91 21.89 3.30
CA LYS A 126 6.54 21.40 3.55
C LYS A 126 6.52 19.93 3.98
N ILE A 127 7.35 19.59 4.95
CA ILE A 127 7.46 18.21 5.46
C ILE A 127 6.08 17.68 5.90
N PRO A 128 5.75 16.40 5.63
CA PRO A 128 4.54 15.77 6.13
C PRO A 128 4.43 15.84 7.65
N SER A 129 3.23 16.09 8.16
CA SER A 129 2.96 16.09 9.61
C SER A 129 2.90 14.68 10.22
N LEU A 130 2.87 13.65 9.37
CA LEU A 130 2.96 12.25 9.76
C LEU A 130 3.71 11.49 8.67
N VAL A 131 4.65 10.67 9.11
CA VAL A 131 5.31 9.62 8.30
C VAL A 131 5.15 8.32 9.06
N SER A 132 4.73 7.27 8.37
CA SER A 132 4.57 5.94 8.94
C SER A 132 5.27 4.90 8.09
N PHE A 133 5.70 3.81 8.73
CA PHE A 133 6.28 2.65 8.08
C PHE A 133 5.39 1.45 8.32
N ILE A 134 4.91 0.83 7.25
CA ILE A 134 4.07 -0.35 7.26
C ILE A 134 4.96 -1.55 6.92
N THR A 135 5.12 -2.46 7.88
CA THR A 135 5.93 -3.67 7.71
C THR A 135 5.03 -4.88 7.90
N GLY A 136 4.22 -5.18 6.88
CA GLY A 136 3.21 -6.25 6.93
C GLY A 136 1.92 -5.86 7.64
N PRO A 137 1.00 -6.82 7.86
CA PRO A 137 -0.30 -6.61 8.48
C PRO A 137 -0.21 -6.27 9.97
N SER A 138 -1.29 -5.70 10.51
CA SER A 138 -1.38 -5.35 11.93
C SER A 138 -1.37 -6.60 12.80
N ARG A 139 -0.49 -6.64 13.80
CA ARG A 139 -0.33 -7.72 14.76
C ARG A 139 -0.40 -7.19 16.17
N THR A 140 -1.26 -7.78 16.99
CA THR A 140 -1.34 -7.50 18.43
C THR A 140 -0.98 -8.75 19.19
N ALA A 141 0.08 -8.70 20.00
CA ALA A 141 0.69 -9.87 20.62
C ALA A 141 0.24 -10.13 22.08
N ASP A 142 -0.59 -9.28 22.67
CA ASP A 142 -0.72 -9.21 24.14
C ASP A 142 -2.13 -9.51 24.68
N ILE A 143 -3.01 -10.11 23.87
CA ILE A 143 -4.31 -10.55 24.37
C ILE A 143 -4.27 -12.07 24.60
N GLU A 144 -4.15 -12.49 25.85
CA GLU A 144 -4.19 -13.90 26.30
C GLU A 144 -3.14 -14.83 25.62
N LYS A 145 -1.94 -14.32 25.32
CA LYS A 145 -0.86 -15.04 24.64
C LYS A 145 -1.22 -15.52 23.22
N THR A 146 -2.26 -14.99 22.61
CA THR A 146 -2.69 -15.30 21.25
C THR A 146 -2.38 -14.14 20.33
N LEU A 147 -1.77 -14.41 19.17
CA LEU A 147 -1.53 -13.40 18.15
C LEU A 147 -2.86 -13.06 17.46
N VAL A 148 -3.34 -11.83 17.62
CA VAL A 148 -4.56 -11.36 16.94
C VAL A 148 -4.19 -10.44 15.79
N MET A 149 -4.68 -10.75 14.60
CA MET A 149 -4.46 -9.96 13.38
C MET A 149 -5.54 -8.89 13.23
N GLY A 150 -5.14 -7.66 12.82
CA GLY A 150 -6.06 -6.62 12.39
C GLY A 150 -6.83 -5.87 13.48
N MET A 151 -6.39 -5.90 14.75
CA MET A 151 -7.06 -5.15 15.83
C MET A 151 -6.90 -3.63 15.69
N HIS A 152 -5.76 -3.16 15.17
CA HIS A 152 -5.42 -1.74 15.08
C HIS A 152 -4.88 -1.34 13.69
N GLY A 153 -5.24 -2.07 12.64
CA GLY A 153 -4.79 -1.84 11.27
C GLY A 153 -5.22 -2.96 10.34
N PRO A 154 -4.76 -2.96 9.09
CA PRO A 154 -5.13 -3.96 8.09
C PRO A 154 -4.80 -5.39 8.55
N LYS A 155 -5.72 -6.32 8.28
CA LYS A 155 -5.52 -7.76 8.48
C LYS A 155 -4.58 -8.32 7.42
N GLU A 156 -4.64 -7.76 6.22
CA GLU A 156 -3.82 -8.15 5.08
C GLU A 156 -3.22 -6.90 4.41
N VAL A 157 -1.96 -7.02 4.02
CA VAL A 157 -1.26 -5.97 3.26
C VAL A 157 -0.66 -6.60 2.02
N TYR A 158 -1.03 -6.08 0.86
CA TYR A 158 -0.50 -6.45 -0.45
C TYR A 158 0.40 -5.34 -0.98
N LEU A 159 1.55 -5.71 -1.50
CA LEU A 159 2.45 -4.79 -2.19
C LEU A 159 2.61 -5.24 -3.64
N PHE A 160 2.07 -4.46 -4.56
CA PHE A 160 2.34 -4.57 -5.99
C PHE A 160 3.53 -3.69 -6.34
N LEU A 161 4.60 -4.28 -6.80
CA LEU A 161 5.80 -3.57 -7.24
C LEU A 161 5.90 -3.63 -8.75
N ILE A 162 5.76 -2.49 -9.41
CA ILE A 162 5.82 -2.37 -10.86
C ILE A 162 7.25 -2.00 -11.27
N ASP A 163 7.78 -2.72 -12.24
CA ASP A 163 9.04 -2.33 -12.86
C ASP A 163 8.83 -1.10 -13.74
N ASN A 164 9.49 -0.02 -13.38
CA ASN A 164 9.56 1.20 -14.20
C ASN A 164 11.00 1.58 -14.52
N THR A 165 11.93 0.63 -14.44
CA THR A 165 13.30 0.83 -14.91
C THR A 165 13.26 0.90 -16.44
N VAL A 166 13.65 2.04 -16.98
CA VAL A 166 13.89 2.18 -18.42
C VAL A 166 15.23 1.49 -18.67
N TYR A 167 15.20 0.35 -19.35
CA TYR A 167 16.41 -0.25 -19.89
C TYR A 167 16.85 0.65 -21.06
N GLU A 168 17.88 1.49 -20.84
CA GLU A 168 18.59 2.20 -21.90
C GLU A 168 19.45 1.24 -22.72
#